data_e4b6c772d67b6a9528db8c6bcd4f5cd1
#
_entry.id   e4b6c772d67b6a9528db8c6bcd4f5cd1
#
_cell.length_a   1.000
_cell.length_b   1.000
_cell.length_c   1.000
_cell.angle_alpha   90.00
_cell.angle_beta   90.00
_cell.angle_gamma   90.00
#
_symmetry.space_group_name_H-M   'P 1'
#
loop_
_entity.id
_entity.type
_entity.pdbx_description
1 polymer ?
#
loop_
_entity_poly.entity_id
_entity_poly.type
_entity_poly.pdbx_seq_one_letter_code
_entity_poly.pdbx_strand_id
1 'polypeptide(L)'
;MKEPYVVLKPGKDKPVRQRHPWVFSGAIARIVGEPATGDLASVLDADGQWLATGYLNRRSQITLRLLTWQRDEIVDDDFWRRRLQRAFSAREVLAADPTTDAYRLVNAENDGLPGLIVDRYGRWLVVQFLTAGIAGRQALFVRLLNELLAPAGIYERSDVDVRSHEGLPPATGLLSGQAPPAPLWVSENRLQFGVNLVEGQKTGFYLDQRENRAQFARALATMPGARVLNCFSYTGAFAVYALAAGAAHVTNLDSSYPALVAAEENLRRNGFDPDQQASGVAGDVFQVLRDQRNQRALFDAVILDPPKFAHA
;
A
#
# COMPACT_ATOMS: atom_id res chain seq x y z
N MET A 1 -30.93 2.67 23.57
CA MET A 1 -30.90 1.39 22.82
C MET A 1 -29.74 0.55 23.37
N LYS A 2 -29.88 -0.78 23.50
CA LYS A 2 -28.75 -1.64 23.90
C LYS A 2 -27.71 -1.62 22.80
N GLU A 3 -26.44 -1.48 23.18
CA GLU A 3 -25.34 -1.55 22.21
C GLU A 3 -25.39 -2.87 21.42
N PRO A 4 -25.18 -2.83 20.09
CA PRO A 4 -25.19 -4.04 19.29
C PRO A 4 -24.02 -4.97 19.65
N TYR A 5 -24.27 -6.27 19.61
CA TYR A 5 -23.23 -7.26 19.86
C TYR A 5 -23.38 -8.50 18.99
N VAL A 6 -22.26 -9.19 18.81
CA VAL A 6 -22.15 -10.42 18.03
C VAL A 6 -21.73 -11.55 18.96
N VAL A 7 -22.45 -12.67 18.90
CA VAL A 7 -22.10 -13.89 19.63
C VAL A 7 -21.45 -14.88 18.68
N LEU A 8 -20.29 -15.39 19.07
CA LEU A 8 -19.58 -16.41 18.32
C LEU A 8 -20.15 -17.81 18.56
N LYS A 9 -19.97 -18.70 17.59
CA LYS A 9 -20.27 -20.13 17.76
C LYS A 9 -19.29 -20.75 18.77
N PRO A 10 -19.70 -21.82 19.48
CA PRO A 10 -18.80 -22.56 20.37
C PRO A 10 -17.50 -22.95 19.66
N GLY A 11 -16.35 -22.69 20.31
CA GLY A 11 -15.01 -23.01 19.81
C GLY A 11 -14.51 -22.12 18.66
N LYS A 12 -15.24 -21.05 18.27
CA LYS A 12 -14.81 -20.09 17.25
C LYS A 12 -14.21 -18.79 17.82
N ASP A 13 -14.05 -18.71 19.13
CA ASP A 13 -13.47 -17.58 19.86
C ASP A 13 -11.94 -17.59 19.90
N LYS A 14 -11.29 -18.75 19.65
CA LYS A 14 -9.83 -18.91 19.73
C LYS A 14 -9.06 -17.86 18.91
N PRO A 15 -9.38 -17.56 17.61
CA PRO A 15 -8.68 -16.52 16.86
C PRO A 15 -8.79 -15.14 17.51
N VAL A 16 -9.99 -14.79 18.03
CA VAL A 16 -10.22 -13.50 18.70
C VAL A 16 -9.38 -13.39 19.98
N ARG A 17 -9.32 -14.44 20.80
CA ARG A 17 -8.45 -14.51 22.00
C ARG A 17 -6.96 -14.42 21.66
N GLN A 18 -6.56 -14.89 20.46
CA GLN A 18 -5.21 -14.77 19.91
C GLN A 18 -4.96 -13.41 19.22
N ARG A 19 -5.90 -12.45 19.36
CA ARG A 19 -5.83 -11.11 18.78
C ARG A 19 -5.83 -11.07 17.24
N HIS A 20 -6.38 -12.09 16.58
CA HIS A 20 -6.62 -12.01 15.14
C HIS A 20 -7.66 -10.93 14.86
N PRO A 21 -7.39 -9.97 13.95
CA PRO A 21 -8.24 -8.79 13.80
C PRO A 21 -9.55 -9.04 13.04
N TRP A 22 -9.78 -10.25 12.52
CA TRP A 22 -10.94 -10.55 11.67
C TRP A 22 -11.85 -11.62 12.29
N VAL A 23 -13.16 -11.37 12.21
CA VAL A 23 -14.19 -12.39 12.48
C VAL A 23 -14.95 -12.64 11.20
N PHE A 24 -14.85 -13.86 10.68
CA PHE A 24 -15.56 -14.29 9.49
C PHE A 24 -17.01 -14.64 9.78
N SER A 25 -17.88 -14.48 8.79
CA SER A 25 -19.33 -14.79 8.90
C SER A 25 -19.61 -16.20 9.40
N GLY A 26 -18.80 -17.17 8.99
CA GLY A 26 -18.92 -18.58 9.43
C GLY A 26 -18.67 -18.81 10.92
N ALA A 27 -18.02 -17.89 11.63
CA ALA A 27 -17.76 -17.97 13.07
C ALA A 27 -18.91 -17.39 13.93
N ILE A 28 -19.86 -16.68 13.33
CA ILE A 28 -20.92 -15.96 14.01
C ILE A 28 -22.13 -16.86 14.22
N ALA A 29 -22.64 -16.96 15.46
CA ALA A 29 -23.87 -17.61 15.79
C ALA A 29 -25.07 -16.69 15.59
N ARG A 30 -25.00 -15.45 16.11
CA ARG A 30 -26.06 -14.45 15.98
C ARG A 30 -25.50 -13.03 16.14
N ILE A 31 -26.23 -12.08 15.56
CA ILE A 31 -26.03 -10.65 15.73
C ILE A 31 -27.27 -10.11 16.45
N VAL A 32 -27.06 -9.38 17.54
CA VAL A 32 -28.13 -8.81 18.35
C VAL A 32 -28.14 -7.28 18.19
N GLY A 33 -29.32 -6.73 18.02
CA GLY A 33 -29.54 -5.36 17.59
C GLY A 33 -29.54 -5.25 16.05
N GLU A 34 -29.68 -4.02 15.56
CA GLU A 34 -29.71 -3.69 14.14
C GLU A 34 -28.58 -2.70 13.78
N PRO A 35 -27.29 -3.10 13.96
CA PRO A 35 -26.20 -2.21 13.59
C PRO A 35 -26.19 -1.97 12.09
N ALA A 36 -26.02 -0.72 11.71
CA ALA A 36 -25.71 -0.36 10.33
C ALA A 36 -24.31 -0.82 9.94
N THR A 37 -24.07 -0.89 8.64
CA THR A 37 -22.73 -1.19 8.11
C THR A 37 -21.72 -0.13 8.56
N GLY A 38 -20.64 -0.56 9.22
CA GLY A 38 -19.62 0.32 9.78
C GLY A 38 -19.83 0.71 11.24
N ASP A 39 -20.97 0.34 11.86
CA ASP A 39 -21.21 0.55 13.28
C ASP A 39 -20.32 -0.33 14.16
N LEU A 40 -20.03 0.16 15.35
CA LEU A 40 -19.32 -0.60 16.37
C LEU A 40 -20.22 -1.69 16.96
N ALA A 41 -19.64 -2.84 17.24
CA ALA A 41 -20.31 -3.94 17.93
C ALA A 41 -19.33 -4.66 18.85
N SER A 42 -19.82 -5.06 20.03
CA SER A 42 -19.09 -5.95 20.94
C SER A 42 -19.10 -7.38 20.41
N VAL A 43 -18.02 -8.11 20.60
CA VAL A 43 -17.91 -9.54 20.29
C VAL A 43 -17.89 -10.33 21.58
N LEU A 44 -18.83 -11.29 21.70
CA LEU A 44 -18.96 -12.18 22.83
C LEU A 44 -18.68 -13.62 22.39
N ASP A 45 -18.15 -14.43 23.28
CA ASP A 45 -18.08 -15.89 23.08
C ASP A 45 -19.47 -16.54 23.22
N ALA A 46 -19.51 -17.87 23.13
CA ALA A 46 -20.74 -18.63 23.22
C ALA A 46 -21.41 -18.55 24.60
N ASP A 47 -20.62 -18.30 25.66
CA ASP A 47 -21.06 -18.17 27.05
C ASP A 47 -21.44 -16.73 27.42
N GLY A 48 -21.36 -15.79 26.48
CA GLY A 48 -21.72 -14.39 26.66
C GLY A 48 -20.61 -13.53 27.29
N GLN A 49 -19.36 -14.04 27.36
CA GLN A 49 -18.23 -13.25 27.84
C GLN A 49 -17.73 -12.32 26.73
N TRP A 50 -17.44 -11.08 27.08
CA TRP A 50 -16.90 -10.10 26.16
C TRP A 50 -15.46 -10.45 25.76
N LEU A 51 -15.14 -10.32 24.47
CA LEU A 51 -13.84 -10.63 23.89
C LEU A 51 -13.13 -9.42 23.26
N ALA A 52 -13.88 -8.62 22.50
CA ALA A 52 -13.35 -7.50 21.74
C ALA A 52 -14.45 -6.54 21.29
N THR A 53 -14.07 -5.37 20.79
CA THR A 53 -14.96 -4.45 20.05
C THR A 53 -14.39 -4.20 18.67
N GLY A 54 -15.26 -4.14 17.67
CA GLY A 54 -14.90 -3.85 16.26
C GLY A 54 -16.06 -3.23 15.51
N TYR A 55 -15.85 -2.88 14.25
CA TYR A 55 -16.96 -2.46 13.38
C TYR A 55 -17.43 -3.62 12.49
N LEU A 56 -18.72 -3.58 12.19
CA LEU A 56 -19.44 -4.65 11.53
C LEU A 56 -19.80 -4.30 10.10
N ASN A 57 -19.66 -5.29 9.20
CA ASN A 57 -20.20 -5.25 7.85
C ASN A 57 -20.82 -6.60 7.48
N ARG A 58 -22.15 -6.66 7.40
CA ARG A 58 -22.88 -7.91 7.06
C ARG A 58 -22.69 -8.33 5.59
N ARG A 59 -22.24 -7.44 4.71
CA ARG A 59 -22.00 -7.73 3.29
C ARG A 59 -20.64 -8.42 3.05
N SER A 60 -19.71 -8.20 3.97
CA SER A 60 -18.36 -8.77 3.88
C SER A 60 -18.29 -10.16 4.50
N GLN A 61 -17.51 -11.06 3.91
CA GLN A 61 -17.15 -12.33 4.54
C GLN A 61 -16.38 -12.12 5.85
N ILE A 62 -15.55 -11.07 5.91
CA ILE A 62 -14.92 -10.60 7.15
C ILE A 62 -15.94 -9.67 7.84
N THR A 63 -16.89 -10.27 8.53
CA THR A 63 -18.06 -9.56 9.06
C THR A 63 -17.71 -8.57 10.17
N LEU A 64 -16.66 -8.83 10.97
CA LEU A 64 -16.13 -7.84 11.92
C LEU A 64 -14.64 -7.65 11.72
N ARG A 65 -14.22 -6.40 11.85
CA ARG A 65 -12.82 -6.02 11.98
C ARG A 65 -12.61 -5.44 13.35
N LEU A 66 -11.79 -6.14 14.15
CA LEU A 66 -11.59 -5.87 15.55
C LEU A 66 -10.64 -4.69 15.75
N LEU A 67 -10.98 -3.82 16.68
CA LEU A 67 -10.24 -2.60 16.98
C LEU A 67 -9.55 -2.67 18.33
N THR A 68 -10.25 -3.22 19.34
CA THR A 68 -9.70 -3.30 20.69
C THR A 68 -10.11 -4.58 21.40
N TRP A 69 -9.22 -5.07 22.26
CA TRP A 69 -9.38 -6.18 23.22
C TRP A 69 -9.35 -5.67 24.67
N GLN A 70 -9.55 -4.37 24.86
CA GLN A 70 -9.68 -3.74 26.16
C GLN A 70 -11.12 -3.28 26.31
N ARG A 71 -11.83 -3.84 27.31
CA ARG A 71 -13.27 -3.64 27.46
C ARG A 71 -13.67 -2.18 27.71
N ASP A 72 -12.82 -1.46 28.44
CA ASP A 72 -13.07 -0.09 28.85
C ASP A 72 -12.50 0.95 27.86
N GLU A 73 -11.87 0.50 26.75
CA GLU A 73 -11.35 1.40 25.73
C GLU A 73 -12.48 1.89 24.83
N ILE A 74 -12.77 3.18 24.90
CA ILE A 74 -13.79 3.84 24.09
C ILE A 74 -13.23 4.12 22.69
N VAL A 75 -13.96 3.71 21.66
CA VAL A 75 -13.60 3.97 20.25
C VAL A 75 -14.21 5.30 19.80
N ASP A 76 -13.58 6.38 20.22
CA ASP A 76 -13.91 7.78 19.92
C ASP A 76 -12.82 8.43 19.02
N ASP A 77 -12.90 9.75 18.83
CA ASP A 77 -11.93 10.49 18.03
C ASP A 77 -10.51 10.41 18.60
N ASP A 78 -10.38 10.39 19.94
CA ASP A 78 -9.07 10.26 20.59
C ASP A 78 -8.49 8.85 20.43
N PHE A 79 -9.31 7.81 20.40
CA PHE A 79 -8.86 6.46 20.04
C PHE A 79 -8.19 6.45 18.65
N TRP A 80 -8.85 7.03 17.63
CA TRP A 80 -8.32 7.07 16.28
C TRP A 80 -7.06 7.93 16.18
N ARG A 81 -7.03 9.06 16.88
CA ARG A 81 -5.85 9.93 16.99
C ARG A 81 -4.65 9.15 17.57
N ARG A 82 -4.82 8.46 18.69
CA ARG A 82 -3.75 7.65 19.31
C ARG A 82 -3.25 6.54 18.37
N ARG A 83 -4.15 5.88 17.63
CA ARG A 83 -3.76 4.84 16.65
C ARG A 83 -2.93 5.42 15.50
N LEU A 84 -3.33 6.56 14.96
CA LEU A 84 -2.55 7.27 13.93
C LEU A 84 -1.17 7.69 14.46
N GLN A 85 -1.12 8.31 15.63
CA GLN A 85 0.16 8.72 16.24
C GLN A 85 1.10 7.52 16.47
N ARG A 86 0.56 6.39 16.93
CA ARG A 86 1.34 5.16 17.09
C ARG A 86 1.88 4.65 15.75
N ALA A 87 1.07 4.69 14.69
CA ALA A 87 1.51 4.32 13.35
C ALA A 87 2.64 5.24 12.85
N PHE A 88 2.54 6.56 13.09
CA PHE A 88 3.56 7.53 12.73
C PHE A 88 4.86 7.31 13.49
N SER A 89 4.78 7.10 14.81
CA SER A 89 5.96 6.81 15.65
C SER A 89 6.69 5.54 15.20
N ALA A 90 5.97 4.53 14.72
CA ALA A 90 6.58 3.32 14.17
C ALA A 90 7.38 3.56 12.86
N ARG A 91 7.22 4.73 12.22
CA ARG A 91 7.96 5.16 11.02
C ARG A 91 8.90 6.32 11.29
N GLU A 92 9.18 6.64 12.55
CA GLU A 92 10.01 7.77 12.94
C GLU A 92 11.42 7.71 12.32
N VAL A 93 12.01 6.51 12.22
CA VAL A 93 13.31 6.31 11.56
C VAL A 93 13.25 6.71 10.08
N LEU A 94 12.17 6.38 9.37
CA LEU A 94 11.97 6.79 7.98
C LEU A 94 11.68 8.28 7.85
N ALA A 95 10.88 8.81 8.78
CA ALA A 95 10.53 10.23 8.80
C ALA A 95 11.74 11.14 9.08
N ALA A 96 12.73 10.63 9.82
CA ALA A 96 13.97 11.31 10.12
C ALA A 96 15.05 11.16 9.04
N ASP A 97 14.88 10.25 8.09
CA ASP A 97 15.83 10.04 6.99
C ASP A 97 15.68 11.14 5.91
N PRO A 98 16.64 12.07 5.76
CA PRO A 98 16.53 13.14 4.77
C PRO A 98 16.68 12.64 3.33
N THR A 99 17.01 11.37 3.13
CA THR A 99 17.23 10.76 1.81
C THR A 99 16.00 10.05 1.27
N THR A 100 14.92 9.96 2.09
CA THR A 100 13.69 9.23 1.73
C THR A 100 12.48 10.02 2.22
N ASP A 101 11.59 10.42 1.31
CA ASP A 101 10.37 11.17 1.63
C ASP A 101 9.09 10.51 1.11
N ALA A 102 9.22 9.28 0.57
CA ALA A 102 8.09 8.48 0.11
C ALA A 102 8.06 7.11 0.81
N TYR A 103 7.00 6.87 1.61
CA TYR A 103 6.85 5.62 2.36
C TYR A 103 5.42 5.43 2.87
N ARG A 104 5.06 4.16 3.19
CA ARG A 104 3.78 3.84 3.83
C ARG A 104 3.76 4.27 5.28
N LEU A 105 2.86 5.21 5.59
CA LEU A 105 2.71 5.80 6.91
C LEU A 105 1.72 5.03 7.79
N VAL A 106 0.64 4.46 7.18
CA VAL A 106 -0.34 3.59 7.86
C VAL A 106 -0.59 2.36 7.00
N ASN A 107 -0.51 1.18 7.63
CA ASN A 107 -0.67 -0.11 6.98
C ASN A 107 -1.79 -0.96 7.62
N ALA A 108 -3.01 -0.46 7.56
CA ALA A 108 -4.26 -1.14 7.91
C ALA A 108 -4.20 -1.90 9.26
N GLU A 109 -4.48 -3.20 9.23
CA GLU A 109 -4.53 -4.08 10.40
C GLU A 109 -3.22 -4.12 11.17
N ASN A 110 -2.08 -3.99 10.50
CA ASN A 110 -0.75 -3.99 11.13
C ASN A 110 -0.57 -2.82 12.10
N ASP A 111 -1.28 -1.71 11.85
CA ASP A 111 -1.24 -0.53 12.70
C ASP A 111 -2.50 -0.40 13.59
N GLY A 112 -3.35 -1.42 13.61
CA GLY A 112 -4.60 -1.42 14.35
C GLY A 112 -5.65 -0.43 13.80
N LEU A 113 -5.57 -0.14 12.50
CA LEU A 113 -6.46 0.72 11.73
C LEU A 113 -7.04 -0.06 10.53
N PRO A 114 -7.81 -1.15 10.76
CA PRO A 114 -8.21 -2.09 9.72
C PRO A 114 -8.83 -1.41 8.51
N GLY A 115 -8.20 -1.58 7.33
CA GLY A 115 -8.68 -1.02 6.08
C GLY A 115 -8.30 0.43 5.80
N LEU A 116 -7.51 1.09 6.65
CA LEU A 116 -6.91 2.41 6.35
C LEU A 116 -5.49 2.23 5.83
N ILE A 117 -5.23 2.73 4.63
CA ILE A 117 -3.88 2.90 4.10
C ILE A 117 -3.61 4.40 4.00
N VAL A 118 -2.42 4.81 4.43
CA VAL A 118 -1.91 6.17 4.20
C VAL A 118 -0.49 6.05 3.70
N ASP A 119 -0.24 6.52 2.49
CA ASP A 119 1.09 6.62 1.90
C ASP A 119 1.50 8.08 1.82
N ARG A 120 2.73 8.37 2.24
CA ARG A 120 3.34 9.69 2.16
C ARG A 120 4.20 9.79 0.91
N TYR A 121 4.09 10.93 0.21
CA TYR A 121 4.90 11.31 -0.94
C TYR A 121 5.31 12.77 -0.79
N GLY A 122 6.48 12.98 -0.20
CA GLY A 122 6.92 14.33 0.17
C GLY A 122 5.93 15.01 1.12
N ARG A 123 5.27 16.07 0.63
CA ARG A 123 4.26 16.82 1.38
C ARG A 123 2.81 16.35 1.12
N TRP A 124 2.56 15.42 0.22
CA TRP A 124 1.23 14.88 -0.11
C TRP A 124 0.99 13.56 0.59
N LEU A 125 -0.27 13.29 0.89
CA LEU A 125 -0.74 11.99 1.36
C LEU A 125 -1.68 11.38 0.34
N VAL A 126 -1.50 10.09 0.07
CA VAL A 126 -2.48 9.27 -0.64
C VAL A 126 -3.14 8.34 0.36
N VAL A 127 -4.48 8.36 0.39
CA VAL A 127 -5.26 7.56 1.34
C VAL A 127 -6.13 6.55 0.61
N GLN A 128 -6.33 5.40 1.26
CA GLN A 128 -7.30 4.40 0.83
C GLN A 128 -8.19 4.04 2.02
N PHE A 129 -9.51 4.12 1.82
CA PHE A 129 -10.53 3.70 2.76
C PHE A 129 -11.15 2.40 2.27
N LEU A 130 -10.56 1.25 2.66
CA LEU A 130 -10.82 -0.05 2.04
C LEU A 130 -11.97 -0.82 2.68
N THR A 131 -12.45 -0.38 3.85
CA THR A 131 -13.51 -1.05 4.61
C THR A 131 -14.63 -0.10 4.97
N ALA A 132 -15.83 -0.63 5.14
CA ALA A 132 -17.02 0.18 5.40
C ALA A 132 -16.89 1.01 6.69
N GLY A 133 -16.29 0.45 7.75
CA GLY A 133 -16.09 1.15 9.01
C GLY A 133 -15.15 2.35 8.90
N ILE A 134 -14.09 2.21 8.11
CA ILE A 134 -13.13 3.30 7.85
C ILE A 134 -13.70 4.30 6.85
N ALA A 135 -14.35 3.85 5.77
CA ALA A 135 -14.96 4.72 4.77
C ALA A 135 -16.05 5.63 5.37
N GLY A 136 -16.88 5.08 6.28
CA GLY A 136 -17.86 5.88 7.01
C GLY A 136 -17.28 6.94 7.95
N ARG A 137 -15.96 6.89 8.20
CA ARG A 137 -15.22 7.86 9.03
C ARG A 137 -14.22 8.71 8.22
N GLN A 138 -14.38 8.77 6.89
CA GLN A 138 -13.48 9.52 6.00
C GLN A 138 -13.22 10.96 6.49
N ALA A 139 -14.27 11.72 6.79
CA ALA A 139 -14.13 13.11 7.25
C ALA A 139 -13.31 13.23 8.54
N LEU A 140 -13.47 12.29 9.48
CA LEU A 140 -12.67 12.23 10.70
C LEU A 140 -11.19 12.01 10.39
N PHE A 141 -10.86 11.02 9.54
CA PHE A 141 -9.47 10.74 9.20
C PHE A 141 -8.82 11.88 8.42
N VAL A 142 -9.53 12.49 7.48
CA VAL A 142 -9.03 13.68 6.75
C VAL A 142 -8.71 14.82 7.73
N ARG A 143 -9.60 15.10 8.68
CA ARG A 143 -9.36 16.10 9.74
C ARG A 143 -8.14 15.75 10.59
N LEU A 144 -8.06 14.52 11.12
CA LEU A 144 -6.95 14.09 11.97
C LEU A 144 -5.60 14.12 11.22
N LEU A 145 -5.56 13.71 9.95
CA LEU A 145 -4.35 13.77 9.12
C LEU A 145 -3.90 15.22 8.88
N ASN A 146 -4.83 16.16 8.64
CA ASN A 146 -4.51 17.57 8.52
C ASN A 146 -3.95 18.13 9.84
N GLU A 147 -4.59 17.83 10.98
CA GLU A 147 -4.15 18.29 12.30
C GLU A 147 -2.77 17.76 12.69
N LEU A 148 -2.49 16.49 12.39
CA LEU A 148 -1.26 15.83 12.84
C LEU A 148 -0.06 16.05 11.91
N LEU A 149 -0.28 16.24 10.60
CA LEU A 149 0.79 16.24 9.59
C LEU A 149 0.85 17.50 8.73
N ALA A 150 -0.21 18.32 8.70
CA ALA A 150 -0.32 19.53 7.86
C ALA A 150 0.17 19.30 6.41
N PRO A 151 -0.34 18.28 5.68
CA PRO A 151 0.12 17.98 4.33
C PRO A 151 -0.26 19.08 3.35
N ALA A 152 0.43 19.16 2.20
CA ALA A 152 0.04 20.05 1.10
C ALA A 152 -1.31 19.65 0.49
N GLY A 153 -1.59 18.36 0.46
CA GLY A 153 -2.87 17.81 0.03
C GLY A 153 -3.05 16.35 0.41
N ILE A 154 -4.31 15.93 0.49
CA ILE A 154 -4.73 14.54 0.73
C ILE A 154 -5.54 14.10 -0.48
N TYR A 155 -5.07 13.05 -1.17
CA TYR A 155 -5.72 12.48 -2.33
C TYR A 155 -6.20 11.05 -2.06
N GLU A 156 -7.43 10.72 -2.42
CA GLU A 156 -7.98 9.36 -2.27
C GLU A 156 -7.70 8.51 -3.50
N ARG A 157 -7.23 7.27 -3.28
CA ARG A 157 -7.03 6.23 -4.29
C ARG A 157 -7.66 4.91 -3.81
N SER A 158 -8.96 4.97 -3.53
CA SER A 158 -9.78 3.83 -3.12
C SER A 158 -10.44 3.12 -4.33
N ASP A 159 -9.79 3.16 -5.49
CA ASP A 159 -10.18 2.56 -6.78
C ASP A 159 -9.65 1.12 -6.92
N VAL A 160 -9.80 0.32 -5.88
CA VAL A 160 -9.27 -1.05 -5.81
C VAL A 160 -10.38 -2.08 -5.58
N ASP A 161 -10.22 -3.27 -6.15
CA ASP A 161 -11.25 -4.34 -6.18
C ASP A 161 -11.72 -4.77 -4.79
N VAL A 162 -10.84 -4.71 -3.79
CA VAL A 162 -11.16 -5.12 -2.42
C VAL A 162 -12.36 -4.38 -1.84
N ARG A 163 -12.66 -3.16 -2.29
CA ARG A 163 -13.83 -2.39 -1.84
C ARG A 163 -15.16 -3.02 -2.24
N SER A 164 -15.21 -3.71 -3.37
CA SER A 164 -16.43 -4.42 -3.80
C SER A 164 -16.84 -5.51 -2.81
N HIS A 165 -15.88 -6.19 -2.17
CA HIS A 165 -16.14 -7.18 -1.12
C HIS A 165 -16.72 -6.56 0.18
N GLU A 166 -16.54 -5.26 0.35
CA GLU A 166 -17.13 -4.48 1.44
C GLU A 166 -18.47 -3.83 1.05
N GLY A 167 -18.89 -3.96 -0.21
CA GLY A 167 -20.08 -3.31 -0.76
C GLY A 167 -19.89 -1.81 -0.98
N LEU A 168 -18.66 -1.36 -1.17
CA LEU A 168 -18.30 0.03 -1.41
C LEU A 168 -17.96 0.25 -2.90
N PRO A 169 -18.38 1.36 -3.51
CA PRO A 169 -17.96 1.73 -4.86
C PRO A 169 -16.50 2.18 -4.86
N PRO A 170 -15.80 2.11 -6.01
CA PRO A 170 -14.53 2.80 -6.19
C PRO A 170 -14.65 4.30 -5.87
N ALA A 171 -13.60 4.89 -5.29
CA ALA A 171 -13.55 6.31 -4.98
C ALA A 171 -12.15 6.87 -5.21
N THR A 172 -12.08 8.03 -5.87
CA THR A 172 -10.83 8.77 -6.12
C THR A 172 -11.11 10.26 -6.03
N GLY A 173 -10.11 11.04 -5.69
CA GLY A 173 -10.22 12.50 -5.75
C GLY A 173 -9.46 13.23 -4.64
N LEU A 174 -9.39 14.55 -4.79
CA LEU A 174 -8.83 15.44 -3.79
C LEU A 174 -9.79 15.55 -2.60
N LEU A 175 -9.30 15.24 -1.40
CA LEU A 175 -10.08 15.34 -0.15
C LEU A 175 -9.77 16.59 0.65
N SER A 176 -8.55 17.11 0.56
CA SER A 176 -8.11 18.32 1.27
C SER A 176 -6.87 18.92 0.63
N GLY A 177 -6.71 20.25 0.72
CA GLY A 177 -5.53 20.95 0.27
C GLY A 177 -5.40 21.06 -1.24
N GLN A 178 -4.20 20.88 -1.76
CA GLN A 178 -3.86 21.04 -3.18
C GLN A 178 -3.76 19.69 -3.88
N ALA A 179 -4.16 19.64 -5.15
CA ALA A 179 -3.92 18.49 -6.00
C ALA A 179 -2.41 18.24 -6.15
N PRO A 180 -1.95 16.95 -6.16
CA PRO A 180 -0.54 16.65 -6.40
C PRO A 180 -0.16 17.02 -7.85
N PRO A 181 1.06 17.54 -8.06
CA PRO A 181 1.58 17.72 -9.42
C PRO A 181 1.81 16.35 -10.10
N ALA A 182 1.78 16.33 -11.41
CA ALA A 182 2.07 15.14 -12.19
C ALA A 182 3.17 15.45 -13.24
N PRO A 183 4.39 14.89 -13.11
CA PRO A 183 4.85 14.05 -12.01
C PRO A 183 5.13 14.82 -10.71
N LEU A 184 4.94 14.16 -9.58
CA LEU A 184 5.49 14.58 -8.30
C LEU A 184 6.86 13.92 -8.12
N TRP A 185 7.90 14.72 -7.86
CA TRP A 185 9.24 14.18 -7.59
C TRP A 185 9.39 13.83 -6.11
N VAL A 186 9.80 12.60 -5.85
CA VAL A 186 10.07 12.07 -4.50
C VAL A 186 11.45 11.45 -4.42
N SER A 187 11.96 11.34 -3.21
CA SER A 187 13.28 10.74 -2.92
C SER A 187 13.12 9.40 -2.23
N GLU A 188 13.94 8.43 -2.63
CA GLU A 188 14.11 7.13 -1.98
C GLU A 188 15.60 6.77 -1.96
N ASN A 189 16.22 6.66 -0.78
CA ASN A 189 17.65 6.34 -0.64
C ASN A 189 18.55 7.26 -1.49
N ARG A 190 18.30 8.58 -1.53
CA ARG A 190 18.98 9.63 -2.32
C ARG A 190 18.68 9.60 -3.83
N LEU A 191 17.95 8.62 -4.33
CA LEU A 191 17.53 8.55 -5.72
C LEU A 191 16.16 9.23 -5.88
N GLN A 192 15.94 9.86 -7.02
CA GLN A 192 14.71 10.61 -7.30
C GLN A 192 13.81 9.88 -8.29
N PHE A 193 12.51 9.91 -8.01
CA PHE A 193 11.51 9.25 -8.83
C PHE A 193 10.32 10.18 -9.08
N GLY A 194 9.95 10.32 -10.35
CA GLY A 194 8.70 10.95 -10.76
C GLY A 194 7.54 9.99 -10.56
N VAL A 195 6.57 10.37 -9.75
CA VAL A 195 5.39 9.55 -9.44
C VAL A 195 4.12 10.27 -9.86
N ASN A 196 3.14 9.52 -10.36
CA ASN A 196 1.81 10.04 -10.67
C ASN A 196 0.83 9.48 -9.62
N LEU A 197 0.44 10.33 -8.67
CA LEU A 197 -0.45 9.93 -7.58
C LEU A 197 -1.91 9.79 -8.01
N VAL A 198 -2.28 10.36 -9.16
CA VAL A 198 -3.64 10.33 -9.69
C VAL A 198 -3.90 9.09 -10.54
N GLU A 199 -2.99 8.76 -11.46
CA GLU A 199 -3.17 7.71 -12.46
C GLU A 199 -2.16 6.55 -12.31
N GLY A 200 -1.10 6.72 -11.51
CA GLY A 200 -0.06 5.70 -11.31
C GLY A 200 -0.59 4.42 -10.67
N GLN A 201 0.14 3.33 -10.84
CA GLN A 201 -0.20 2.05 -10.24
C GLN A 201 -0.15 2.12 -8.71
N LYS A 202 -0.95 1.29 -8.02
CA LYS A 202 -1.15 1.34 -6.57
C LYS A 202 -1.57 2.74 -6.13
N THR A 203 -0.79 3.37 -5.28
CA THR A 203 -0.96 4.76 -4.81
C THR A 203 -0.07 5.76 -5.55
N GLY A 204 0.60 5.31 -6.63
CA GLY A 204 1.52 6.10 -7.48
C GLY A 204 2.91 5.47 -7.63
N PHE A 205 3.36 4.68 -6.65
CA PHE A 205 4.67 4.01 -6.64
C PHE A 205 4.65 2.71 -5.83
N TYR A 206 5.61 1.82 -6.08
CA TYR A 206 5.79 0.56 -5.36
C TYR A 206 6.68 0.76 -4.12
N LEU A 207 6.15 1.43 -3.09
CA LEU A 207 6.87 1.74 -1.84
C LEU A 207 7.36 0.49 -1.08
N ASP A 208 6.66 -0.63 -1.24
CA ASP A 208 6.99 -1.91 -0.62
C ASP A 208 8.25 -2.57 -1.20
N GLN A 209 8.69 -2.14 -2.40
CA GLN A 209 9.88 -2.67 -3.06
C GLN A 209 11.18 -1.92 -2.70
N ARG A 210 11.14 -0.90 -1.85
CA ARG A 210 12.33 -0.10 -1.49
C ARG A 210 13.49 -0.96 -1.01
N GLU A 211 13.24 -1.87 -0.06
CA GLU A 211 14.29 -2.73 0.49
C GLU A 211 14.82 -3.72 -0.54
N ASN A 212 13.95 -4.25 -1.40
CA ASN A 212 14.34 -5.14 -2.48
C ASN A 212 15.23 -4.42 -3.50
N ARG A 213 14.90 -3.18 -3.86
CA ARG A 213 15.75 -2.35 -4.74
C ARG A 213 17.12 -2.10 -4.11
N ALA A 214 17.16 -1.75 -2.83
CA ALA A 214 18.41 -1.52 -2.12
C ALA A 214 19.26 -2.80 -1.98
N GLN A 215 18.62 -3.96 -1.71
CA GLN A 215 19.33 -5.25 -1.65
C GLN A 215 19.87 -5.66 -3.01
N PHE A 216 19.07 -5.50 -4.07
CA PHE A 216 19.51 -5.76 -5.45
C PHE A 216 20.73 -4.91 -5.81
N ALA A 217 20.71 -3.60 -5.52
CA ALA A 217 21.83 -2.70 -5.78
C ALA A 217 23.10 -3.13 -5.02
N ARG A 218 22.97 -3.55 -3.74
CA ARG A 218 24.11 -4.07 -2.97
C ARG A 218 24.70 -5.34 -3.60
N ALA A 219 23.86 -6.26 -4.05
CA ALA A 219 24.32 -7.47 -4.73
C ALA A 219 25.00 -7.14 -6.08
N LEU A 220 24.40 -6.22 -6.84
CA LEU A 220 24.91 -5.82 -8.15
C LEU A 220 26.26 -5.06 -8.07
N ALA A 221 26.51 -4.33 -6.99
CA ALA A 221 27.78 -3.62 -6.77
C ALA A 221 29.01 -4.55 -6.73
N THR A 222 28.82 -5.86 -6.57
CA THR A 222 29.90 -6.87 -6.69
C THR A 222 30.18 -7.27 -8.15
N MET A 223 29.38 -6.79 -9.11
CA MET A 223 29.49 -7.10 -10.55
C MET A 223 29.57 -5.79 -11.37
N PRO A 224 30.65 -5.01 -11.23
CA PRO A 224 30.78 -3.73 -11.94
C PRO A 224 30.73 -3.94 -13.46
N GLY A 225 30.03 -3.07 -14.17
CA GLY A 225 29.87 -3.19 -15.62
C GLY A 225 28.78 -4.21 -16.05
N ALA A 226 28.00 -4.74 -15.12
CA ALA A 226 26.94 -5.72 -15.41
C ALA A 226 25.91 -5.19 -16.42
N ARG A 227 25.41 -6.08 -17.26
CA ARG A 227 24.25 -5.89 -18.12
C ARG A 227 23.01 -6.48 -17.44
N VAL A 228 22.02 -5.65 -17.20
CA VAL A 228 20.83 -6.02 -16.42
C VAL A 228 19.60 -6.07 -17.33
N LEU A 229 18.78 -7.11 -17.21
CA LEU A 229 17.44 -7.18 -17.76
C LEU A 229 16.41 -6.93 -16.65
N ASN A 230 15.61 -5.89 -16.78
CA ASN A 230 14.56 -5.51 -15.84
C ASN A 230 13.19 -5.77 -16.46
N CYS A 231 12.59 -6.91 -16.13
CA CYS A 231 11.27 -7.34 -16.62
C CYS A 231 10.15 -6.79 -15.75
N PHE A 232 9.03 -6.41 -16.37
CA PHE A 232 7.89 -5.72 -15.72
C PHE A 232 8.38 -4.44 -15.04
N SER A 233 9.18 -3.68 -15.81
CA SER A 233 10.01 -2.60 -15.28
C SER A 233 9.22 -1.42 -14.72
N TYR A 234 7.94 -1.26 -15.11
CA TYR A 234 7.13 -0.10 -14.78
C TYR A 234 7.92 1.20 -15.07
N THR A 235 7.99 2.14 -14.13
CA THR A 235 8.73 3.40 -14.27
C THR A 235 10.23 3.26 -13.98
N GLY A 236 10.80 2.07 -14.08
CA GLY A 236 12.25 1.82 -14.08
C GLY A 236 12.97 2.02 -12.75
N ALA A 237 12.28 1.96 -11.61
CA ALA A 237 12.92 2.21 -10.31
C ALA A 237 14.11 1.25 -10.06
N PHE A 238 13.97 -0.04 -10.36
CA PHE A 238 15.10 -0.97 -10.28
C PHE A 238 16.25 -0.63 -11.24
N ALA A 239 15.94 -0.07 -12.43
CA ALA A 239 16.98 0.34 -13.38
C ALA A 239 17.82 1.51 -12.82
N VAL A 240 17.19 2.49 -12.18
CA VAL A 240 17.91 3.58 -11.51
C VAL A 240 18.85 3.04 -10.44
N TYR A 241 18.37 2.10 -9.61
CA TYR A 241 19.22 1.44 -8.59
C TYR A 241 20.35 0.61 -9.22
N ALA A 242 20.09 -0.07 -10.34
CA ALA A 242 21.12 -0.83 -11.05
C ALA A 242 22.25 0.04 -11.56
N LEU A 243 21.92 1.15 -12.24
CA LEU A 243 22.94 2.08 -12.75
C LEU A 243 23.68 2.78 -11.61
N ALA A 244 22.98 3.16 -10.53
CA ALA A 244 23.61 3.71 -9.33
C ALA A 244 24.58 2.73 -8.65
N ALA A 245 24.37 1.42 -8.82
CA ALA A 245 25.26 0.37 -8.33
C ALA A 245 26.41 0.01 -9.29
N GLY A 246 26.52 0.68 -10.47
CA GLY A 246 27.62 0.49 -11.41
C GLY A 246 27.31 -0.48 -12.55
N ALA A 247 26.05 -0.80 -12.86
CA ALA A 247 25.69 -1.50 -14.09
C ALA A 247 26.13 -0.68 -15.31
N ALA A 248 26.61 -1.34 -16.36
CA ALA A 248 26.94 -0.67 -17.60
C ALA A 248 25.71 -0.35 -18.44
N HIS A 249 24.70 -1.23 -18.39
CA HIS A 249 23.50 -1.06 -19.20
C HIS A 249 22.31 -1.80 -18.58
N VAL A 250 21.12 -1.20 -18.66
CA VAL A 250 19.85 -1.82 -18.24
C VAL A 250 18.85 -1.86 -19.38
N THR A 251 18.33 -3.04 -19.70
CA THR A 251 17.20 -3.20 -20.61
C THR A 251 15.90 -3.23 -19.77
N ASN A 252 15.08 -2.18 -19.89
CA ASN A 252 13.74 -2.12 -19.29
C ASN A 252 12.72 -2.74 -20.24
N LEU A 253 11.96 -3.73 -19.76
CA LEU A 253 10.94 -4.43 -20.50
C LEU A 253 9.60 -4.30 -19.80
N ASP A 254 8.65 -3.64 -20.44
CA ASP A 254 7.28 -3.46 -19.94
C ASP A 254 6.28 -3.39 -21.10
N SER A 255 5.03 -3.76 -20.86
CA SER A 255 3.96 -3.61 -21.86
C SER A 255 3.49 -2.16 -22.03
N SER A 256 3.73 -1.31 -21.04
CA SER A 256 3.32 0.10 -21.01
C SER A 256 4.42 1.00 -21.57
N TYR A 257 4.24 1.48 -22.79
CA TYR A 257 5.14 2.47 -23.37
C TYR A 257 5.24 3.77 -22.53
N PRO A 258 4.12 4.34 -21.98
CA PRO A 258 4.22 5.50 -21.09
C PRO A 258 5.05 5.24 -19.83
N ALA A 259 5.03 4.01 -19.29
CA ALA A 259 5.89 3.66 -18.16
C ALA A 259 7.38 3.64 -18.53
N LEU A 260 7.71 3.17 -19.72
CA LEU A 260 9.09 3.20 -20.22
C LEU A 260 9.59 4.64 -20.45
N VAL A 261 8.76 5.54 -20.95
CA VAL A 261 9.08 6.96 -21.05
C VAL A 261 9.36 7.58 -19.68
N ALA A 262 8.52 7.26 -18.69
CA ALA A 262 8.75 7.70 -17.31
C ALA A 262 10.02 7.08 -16.71
N ALA A 263 10.39 5.85 -17.09
CA ALA A 263 11.66 5.23 -16.69
C ALA A 263 12.87 5.99 -17.20
N GLU A 264 12.87 6.42 -18.46
CA GLU A 264 13.94 7.26 -19.02
C GLU A 264 14.06 8.59 -18.29
N GLU A 265 12.93 9.24 -17.97
CA GLU A 265 12.94 10.50 -17.21
C GLU A 265 13.51 10.29 -15.80
N ASN A 266 13.16 9.18 -15.13
CA ASN A 266 13.76 8.81 -13.85
C ASN A 266 15.26 8.59 -13.95
N LEU A 267 15.75 8.00 -15.02
CA LEU A 267 17.20 7.86 -15.27
C LEU A 267 17.87 9.21 -15.44
N ARG A 268 17.35 10.08 -16.31
CA ARG A 268 17.90 11.45 -16.53
C ARG A 268 17.93 12.26 -15.24
N ARG A 269 16.87 12.16 -14.44
CA ARG A 269 16.76 12.87 -13.16
C ARG A 269 17.85 12.47 -12.16
N ASN A 270 18.33 11.23 -12.25
CA ASN A 270 19.43 10.72 -11.41
C ASN A 270 20.81 10.84 -12.07
N GLY A 271 20.93 11.58 -13.17
CA GLY A 271 22.20 11.87 -13.83
C GLY A 271 22.70 10.77 -14.77
N PHE A 272 21.85 9.79 -15.12
CA PHE A 272 22.18 8.75 -16.11
C PHE A 272 21.73 9.16 -17.51
N ASP A 273 22.47 8.72 -18.50
CA ASP A 273 22.14 8.91 -19.92
C ASP A 273 21.36 7.67 -20.44
N PRO A 274 20.04 7.76 -20.61
CA PRO A 274 19.27 6.61 -21.07
C PRO A 274 19.62 6.18 -22.49
N ASP A 275 20.11 7.08 -23.35
CA ASP A 275 20.45 6.77 -24.74
C ASP A 275 21.71 5.89 -24.82
N GLN A 276 22.57 5.93 -23.79
CA GLN A 276 23.80 5.13 -23.72
C GLN A 276 23.71 3.96 -22.73
N GLN A 277 23.01 4.17 -21.60
CA GLN A 277 23.03 3.26 -20.46
C GLN A 277 21.75 2.43 -20.29
N ALA A 278 20.72 2.71 -21.10
CA ALA A 278 19.46 1.98 -21.01
C ALA A 278 18.87 1.69 -22.39
N SER A 279 17.95 0.74 -22.43
CA SER A 279 17.05 0.52 -23.56
C SER A 279 15.67 0.17 -23.06
N GLY A 280 14.63 0.73 -23.69
CA GLY A 280 13.23 0.43 -23.44
C GLY A 280 12.68 -0.55 -24.49
N VAL A 281 12.10 -1.66 -24.06
CA VAL A 281 11.43 -2.62 -24.93
C VAL A 281 9.94 -2.70 -24.52
N ALA A 282 9.07 -2.13 -25.38
CA ALA A 282 7.63 -2.21 -25.18
C ALA A 282 7.07 -3.51 -25.76
N GLY A 283 6.45 -4.37 -24.93
CA GLY A 283 5.90 -5.62 -25.42
C GLY A 283 5.46 -6.58 -24.32
N ASP A 284 4.87 -7.70 -24.76
CA ASP A 284 4.58 -8.82 -23.85
C ASP A 284 5.87 -9.43 -23.34
N VAL A 285 6.06 -9.38 -22.01
CA VAL A 285 7.31 -9.82 -21.37
C VAL A 285 7.62 -11.28 -21.67
N PHE A 286 6.61 -12.16 -21.69
CA PHE A 286 6.82 -13.59 -21.96
C PHE A 286 7.25 -13.82 -23.41
N GLN A 287 6.70 -13.07 -24.36
CA GLN A 287 7.09 -13.17 -25.76
C GLN A 287 8.51 -12.67 -25.95
N VAL A 288 8.82 -11.48 -25.42
CA VAL A 288 10.16 -10.89 -25.52
C VAL A 288 11.24 -11.79 -24.89
N LEU A 289 10.95 -12.41 -23.73
CA LEU A 289 11.89 -13.35 -23.10
C LEU A 289 12.13 -14.60 -23.98
N ARG A 290 11.10 -15.11 -24.69
CA ARG A 290 11.29 -16.20 -25.65
C ARG A 290 12.20 -15.79 -26.81
N ASP A 291 12.01 -14.56 -27.32
CA ASP A 291 12.80 -14.04 -28.43
C ASP A 291 14.25 -13.79 -28.00
N GLN A 292 14.49 -13.21 -26.83
CA GLN A 292 15.81 -13.04 -26.24
C GLN A 292 16.54 -14.37 -26.06
N ARG A 293 15.85 -15.40 -25.57
CA ARG A 293 16.40 -16.76 -25.45
C ARG A 293 16.80 -17.33 -26.83
N ASN A 294 15.93 -17.17 -27.85
CA ASN A 294 16.20 -17.64 -29.20
C ASN A 294 17.42 -16.94 -29.84
N GLN A 295 17.59 -15.66 -29.53
CA GLN A 295 18.72 -14.82 -29.93
C GLN A 295 19.99 -15.09 -29.10
N ARG A 296 19.90 -15.94 -28.06
CA ARG A 296 20.99 -16.22 -27.12
C ARG A 296 21.53 -14.93 -26.46
N ALA A 297 20.64 -13.98 -26.18
CA ALA A 297 21.00 -12.77 -25.44
C ALA A 297 21.48 -13.13 -24.04
N LEU A 298 22.55 -12.49 -23.58
CA LEU A 298 23.15 -12.74 -22.28
C LEU A 298 23.02 -11.49 -21.40
N PHE A 299 22.67 -11.70 -20.15
CA PHE A 299 22.61 -10.70 -19.09
C PHE A 299 23.32 -11.24 -17.85
N ASP A 300 23.97 -10.36 -17.10
CA ASP A 300 24.65 -10.72 -15.86
C ASP A 300 23.69 -10.80 -14.69
N ALA A 301 22.59 -10.02 -14.74
CA ALA A 301 21.51 -10.06 -13.76
C ALA A 301 20.14 -9.88 -14.42
N VAL A 302 19.13 -10.53 -13.86
CA VAL A 302 17.75 -10.43 -14.32
C VAL A 302 16.86 -10.09 -13.13
N ILE A 303 16.05 -9.04 -13.26
CA ILE A 303 14.97 -8.69 -12.33
C ILE A 303 13.67 -9.22 -12.92
N LEU A 304 12.95 -9.99 -12.13
CA LEU A 304 11.69 -10.59 -12.54
C LEU A 304 10.64 -10.35 -11.41
N ASP A 305 9.88 -9.28 -11.53
CA ASP A 305 8.84 -8.87 -10.58
C ASP A 305 7.48 -8.78 -11.28
N PRO A 306 6.88 -9.91 -11.65
CA PRO A 306 5.64 -9.95 -12.42
C PRO A 306 4.44 -9.48 -11.60
N PRO A 307 3.39 -8.92 -12.25
CA PRO A 307 2.12 -8.69 -11.60
C PRO A 307 1.45 -10.02 -11.21
N LYS A 308 0.43 -9.96 -10.35
CA LYS A 308 -0.35 -11.14 -9.98
C LYS A 308 -1.12 -11.68 -11.19
N PHE A 309 -0.73 -12.85 -11.71
CA PHE A 309 -1.38 -13.51 -12.86
C PHE A 309 -2.51 -14.47 -12.45
N ALA A 310 -2.49 -14.97 -11.22
CA ALA A 310 -3.52 -15.91 -10.76
C ALA A 310 -4.69 -15.15 -10.16
N HIS A 311 -5.86 -15.28 -10.78
CA HIS A 311 -7.14 -15.06 -10.13
C HIS A 311 -7.54 -16.37 -9.45
N ALA A 312 -7.71 -16.32 -8.12
CA ALA A 312 -8.21 -17.45 -7.33
C ALA A 312 -9.68 -17.71 -7.62
#